data_65855bf035bb9e683165ad04e4c7a0b9
#
_entry.id   65855bf035bb9e683165ad04e4c7a0b9
#
_cell.length_a   1.000
_cell.length_b   1.000
_cell.length_c   1.000
_cell.angle_alpha   90.00
_cell.angle_beta   90.00
_cell.angle_gamma   90.00
#
_symmetry.space_group_name_H-M   'P 1'
#
loop_
_entity.id
_entity.type
_entity.pdbx_description
1 polymer ?
#
loop_
_entity_poly.entity_id
_entity_poly.type
_entity_poly.pdbx_seq_one_letter_code
_entity_poly.pdbx_strand_id
1 'polypeptide(L)'
;MVQNQNVQLLKELYEASHMGIEATNLVTPKVKDESLREEIERQRQTYKGLAVKTERMLAEAGETPDAESAMKKAMLWGSVQMN
;
A
#
# COMPACT_ATOMS: atom_id res chain seq x y z
N MET A 1 -9.79 -22.51 6.91
CA MET A 1 -8.50 -22.24 7.58
C MET A 1 -7.53 -21.63 6.60
N VAL A 2 -6.90 -20.50 6.98
CA VAL A 2 -5.94 -19.85 6.11
C VAL A 2 -4.61 -20.59 6.19
N GLN A 3 -4.08 -20.95 5.03
CA GLN A 3 -2.79 -21.65 4.96
C GLN A 3 -1.65 -20.64 5.07
N ASN A 4 -0.46 -21.08 5.48
CA ASN A 4 0.71 -20.23 5.62
C ASN A 4 1.04 -19.49 4.33
N GLN A 5 0.85 -20.12 3.17
CA GLN A 5 1.06 -19.49 1.88
C GLN A 5 0.15 -18.30 1.66
N ASN A 6 -1.11 -18.43 2.08
CA ASN A 6 -2.08 -17.33 1.96
C ASN A 6 -1.74 -16.19 2.90
N VAL A 7 -1.27 -16.51 4.11
CA VAL A 7 -0.82 -15.48 5.06
C VAL A 7 0.34 -14.69 4.48
N GLN A 8 1.32 -15.38 3.91
CA GLN A 8 2.48 -14.70 3.30
C GLN A 8 2.05 -13.82 2.13
N LEU A 9 1.16 -14.31 1.29
CA LEU A 9 0.64 -13.52 0.17
C LEU A 9 -0.11 -12.28 0.67
N LEU A 10 -0.92 -12.42 1.72
CA LEU A 10 -1.64 -11.30 2.31
C LEU A 10 -0.68 -10.25 2.86
N LYS A 11 0.42 -10.66 3.50
CA LYS A 11 1.44 -9.75 3.99
C LYS A 11 2.09 -8.99 2.84
N GLU A 12 2.40 -9.69 1.74
CA GLU A 12 2.97 -9.06 0.55
C GLU A 12 2.01 -8.06 -0.09
N LEU A 13 0.72 -8.41 -0.17
CA LEU A 13 -0.30 -7.51 -0.69
C LEU A 13 -0.47 -6.28 0.20
N TYR A 14 -0.41 -6.46 1.51
CA TYR A 14 -0.50 -5.37 2.46
C TYR A 14 0.67 -4.39 2.26
N GLU A 15 1.90 -4.91 2.17
CA GLU A 15 3.08 -4.09 1.93
C GLU A 15 3.02 -3.39 0.57
N ALA A 16 2.58 -4.10 -0.47
CA ALA A 16 2.43 -3.54 -1.81
C ALA A 16 1.40 -2.40 -1.84
N SER A 17 0.31 -2.54 -1.05
CA SER A 17 -0.70 -1.49 -0.94
C SER A 17 -0.11 -0.21 -0.37
N HIS A 18 0.72 -0.33 0.68
CA HIS A 18 1.38 0.83 1.28
C HIS A 18 2.39 1.45 0.32
N MET A 19 3.11 0.64 -0.44
CA MET A 19 4.01 1.15 -1.49
C MET A 19 3.24 1.93 -2.55
N GLY A 20 2.06 1.42 -2.95
CA GLY A 20 1.20 2.11 -3.91
C GLY A 20 0.75 3.47 -3.39
N ILE A 21 0.33 3.53 -2.13
CA ILE A 21 -0.07 4.80 -1.50
C ILE A 21 1.11 5.78 -1.51
N GLU A 22 2.29 5.32 -1.10
CA GLU A 22 3.47 6.18 -1.06
C GLU A 22 3.84 6.67 -2.46
N ALA A 23 3.76 5.81 -3.47
CA ALA A 23 4.04 6.20 -4.85
C ALA A 23 3.12 7.33 -5.30
N THR A 24 1.81 7.23 -4.99
CA THR A 24 0.87 8.30 -5.34
C THR A 24 1.17 9.60 -4.58
N ASN A 25 1.58 9.49 -3.31
CA ASN A 25 1.96 10.66 -2.52
C ASN A 25 3.18 11.37 -3.11
N LEU A 26 4.14 10.61 -3.64
CA LEU A 26 5.36 11.17 -4.22
C LEU A 26 5.09 11.91 -5.53
N VAL A 27 4.20 11.41 -6.36
CA VAL A 27 3.97 11.99 -7.68
C VAL A 27 2.93 13.10 -7.68
N THR A 28 1.97 13.08 -6.76
CA THR A 28 0.86 14.05 -6.74
C THR A 28 1.35 15.50 -6.75
N PRO A 29 2.34 15.91 -5.93
CA PRO A 29 2.80 17.30 -5.94
C PRO A 29 3.44 17.74 -7.26
N LYS A 30 3.88 16.78 -8.07
CA LYS A 30 4.57 17.06 -9.34
C LYS A 30 3.62 17.15 -10.52
N VAL A 31 2.37 16.71 -10.35
CA VAL A 31 1.38 16.65 -11.43
C VAL A 31 0.62 17.97 -11.47
N LYS A 32 0.65 18.62 -12.63
CA LYS A 32 -0.06 19.89 -12.85
C LYS A 32 -1.38 19.71 -13.57
N ASP A 33 -1.53 18.62 -14.30
CA ASP A 33 -2.77 18.28 -14.99
C ASP A 33 -3.81 17.81 -13.99
N GLU A 34 -4.92 18.51 -13.88
CA GLU A 34 -5.95 18.24 -12.90
C GLU A 34 -6.64 16.90 -13.14
N SER A 35 -6.89 16.56 -14.40
CA SER A 35 -7.48 15.27 -14.76
C SER A 35 -6.60 14.10 -14.33
N LEU A 36 -5.29 14.24 -14.52
CA LEU A 36 -4.33 13.22 -14.09
C LEU A 36 -4.25 13.14 -12.57
N ARG A 37 -4.31 14.27 -11.89
CA ARG A 37 -4.33 14.28 -10.42
C ARG A 37 -5.54 13.55 -9.86
N GLU A 38 -6.70 13.73 -10.48
CA GLU A 38 -7.92 13.03 -10.08
C GLU A 38 -7.77 11.52 -10.27
N GLU A 39 -7.16 11.10 -11.37
CA GLU A 39 -6.91 9.67 -11.63
C GLU A 39 -5.96 9.07 -10.60
N ILE A 40 -4.89 9.80 -10.27
CA ILE A 40 -3.94 9.36 -9.25
C ILE A 40 -4.65 9.24 -7.89
N GLU A 41 -5.52 10.17 -7.55
CA GLU A 41 -6.28 10.11 -6.30
C GLU A 41 -7.22 8.91 -6.26
N ARG A 42 -7.85 8.57 -7.39
CA ARG A 42 -8.67 7.35 -7.46
C ARG A 42 -7.84 6.10 -7.20
N GLN A 43 -6.64 6.03 -7.79
CA GLN A 43 -5.73 4.90 -7.56
C GLN A 43 -5.30 4.83 -6.11
N ARG A 44 -5.01 5.99 -5.51
CA ARG A 44 -4.64 6.07 -4.10
C ARG A 44 -5.74 5.52 -3.21
N GLN A 45 -7.00 5.87 -3.49
CA GLN A 45 -8.14 5.34 -2.73
C GLN A 45 -8.28 3.83 -2.92
N THR A 46 -8.00 3.31 -4.10
CA THR A 46 -8.02 1.88 -4.36
C THR A 46 -6.96 1.16 -3.51
N TYR A 47 -5.74 1.70 -3.45
CA TYR A 47 -4.68 1.13 -2.61
C TYR A 47 -5.04 1.18 -1.14
N LYS A 48 -5.64 2.27 -0.67
CA LYS A 48 -6.09 2.37 0.72
C LYS A 48 -7.14 1.32 1.04
N GLY A 49 -8.09 1.10 0.14
CA GLY A 49 -9.10 0.07 0.30
C GLY A 49 -8.50 -1.33 0.36
N LEU A 50 -7.50 -1.58 -0.49
CA LEU A 50 -6.80 -2.85 -0.49
C LEU A 50 -6.03 -3.06 0.81
N ALA A 51 -5.38 -2.02 1.33
CA ALA A 51 -4.66 -2.10 2.60
C ALA A 51 -5.61 -2.45 3.75
N VAL A 52 -6.77 -1.81 3.81
CA VAL A 52 -7.77 -2.09 4.84
C VAL A 52 -8.28 -3.52 4.73
N LYS A 53 -8.57 -3.97 3.51
CA LYS A 53 -9.08 -5.32 3.28
C LYS A 53 -8.05 -6.39 3.66
N THR A 54 -6.80 -6.22 3.25
CA THR A 54 -5.75 -7.18 3.59
C THR A 54 -5.45 -7.18 5.08
N GLU A 55 -5.50 -6.02 5.73
CA GLU A 55 -5.36 -5.91 7.18
C GLU A 55 -6.43 -6.73 7.89
N ARG A 56 -7.68 -6.60 7.46
CA ARG A 56 -8.79 -7.36 8.03
C ARG A 56 -8.59 -8.85 7.85
N MET A 57 -8.20 -9.27 6.64
CA MET A 57 -7.99 -10.69 6.35
C MET A 57 -6.84 -11.26 7.16
N LEU A 58 -5.78 -10.50 7.37
CA LEU A 58 -4.66 -10.91 8.23
C LEU A 58 -5.14 -11.07 9.68
N ALA A 59 -5.92 -10.12 10.18
CA ALA A 59 -6.46 -10.20 11.54
C ALA A 59 -7.34 -11.42 11.71
N GLU A 60 -8.17 -11.75 10.71
CA GLU A 60 -9.02 -12.96 10.73
C GLU A 60 -8.19 -14.24 10.74
N ALA A 61 -7.00 -14.19 10.16
CA ALA A 61 -6.07 -15.33 10.14
C ALA A 61 -5.22 -15.41 11.42
N GLY A 62 -5.47 -14.53 12.40
CA GLY A 62 -4.72 -14.52 13.65
C GLY A 62 -3.38 -13.80 13.57
N GLU A 63 -3.14 -13.06 12.48
CA GLU A 63 -1.91 -12.30 12.30
C GLU A 63 -2.12 -10.84 12.67
N THR A 64 -1.06 -10.19 13.12
CA THR A 64 -1.09 -8.76 13.43
C THR A 64 -0.43 -8.01 12.29
N PRO A 65 -1.18 -7.24 11.47
CA PRO A 65 -0.57 -6.44 10.43
C PRO A 65 0.36 -5.39 11.04
N ASP A 66 1.55 -5.25 10.45
CA ASP A 66 2.53 -4.28 10.91
C ASP A 66 2.55 -3.09 9.96
N ALA A 67 1.64 -2.15 10.21
CA ALA A 67 1.52 -0.96 9.40
C ALA A 67 2.79 -0.11 9.44
N GLU A 68 3.44 -0.05 10.59
CA GLU A 68 4.67 0.73 10.75
C GLU A 68 5.78 0.19 9.87
N SER A 69 5.98 -1.13 9.88
CA SER A 69 6.98 -1.78 9.05
C SER A 69 6.67 -1.62 7.56
N ALA A 70 5.40 -1.77 7.17
CA ALA A 70 4.98 -1.58 5.79
C ALA A 70 5.23 -0.16 5.32
N MET A 71 4.94 0.83 6.15
CA MET A 71 5.19 2.23 5.85
C MET A 71 6.67 2.52 5.71
N LYS A 72 7.50 1.96 6.60
CA LYS A 72 8.95 2.13 6.51
C LYS A 72 9.48 1.57 5.20
N LYS A 73 9.04 0.39 4.79
CA LYS A 73 9.45 -0.20 3.53
C LYS A 73 9.03 0.67 2.34
N ALA A 74 7.81 1.19 2.37
CA ALA A 74 7.30 2.05 1.32
C ALA A 74 8.11 3.35 1.24
N MET A 75 8.45 3.94 2.38
CA MET A 75 9.25 5.17 2.43
C MET A 75 10.66 4.95 1.91
N LEU A 76 11.28 3.82 2.28
CA LEU A 76 12.61 3.47 1.78
C LEU A 76 12.58 3.25 0.28
N TRP A 77 11.56 2.56 -0.22
CA TRP A 77 11.38 2.36 -1.66
C TRP A 77 11.25 3.70 -2.38
N GLY A 78 10.41 4.59 -1.85
CA GLY A 78 10.22 5.92 -2.43
C GLY A 78 11.49 6.73 -2.43
N SER A 79 12.27 6.66 -1.36
CA SER A 79 13.54 7.35 -1.25
C SER A 79 14.52 6.90 -2.32
N VAL A 80 14.60 5.58 -2.57
CA VAL A 80 15.44 5.01 -3.63
C VAL A 80 14.97 5.50 -5.00
N GLN A 81 13.67 5.54 -5.24
CA GLN A 81 13.12 5.96 -6.53
C GLN A 81 13.36 7.45 -6.81
N MET A 82 13.53 8.26 -5.79
CA MET A 82 13.75 9.69 -5.95
C MET A 82 15.21 10.04 -6.21
N ASN A 83 16.11 9.15 -5.98
CA ASN A 83 17.52 9.34 -6.31
C ASN A 83 17.78 9.03 -7.77
#